data_ffec2ca58f18a2679ef5212973c258ac
#
_entry.id   ffec2ca58f18a2679ef5212973c258ac
#
_cell.length_a   1.000
_cell.length_b   1.000
_cell.length_c   1.000
_cell.angle_alpha   90.00
_cell.angle_beta   90.00
_cell.angle_gamma   90.00
#
_symmetry.space_group_name_H-M   'P 1'
#
loop_
_entity.id
_entity.type
_entity.pdbx_description
1 polymer ?
#
loop_
_entity_poly.entity_id
_entity_poly.type
_entity_poly.pdbx_seq_one_letter_code
_entity_poly.pdbx_strand_id
1 'polypeptide(L)'
;MTRHADLRVAPELVARLAHRAVTLAKVHAIGPQPLCKGNGIVDDERHVARGADGLQRLGQPRGLVPVDAFDPELERRHGSRRKRPLEPPREFPANVERRDQVELARGALRGVYVCMVAHDSSLPAPVRIGCSGWMYKHWRGLFYPERLAVKRWFAFYAEAFDTVEINNSFYHLPPPKTFEGWLRQAPPGFCYAVKANRFLTQAKKLKDCREPIARQMASFYALRPKLGPILYQLPTRFALNLERLESFLKLLPHDVTNVFEFREPSWYADAVFALLDRYGASLCAHDMPGSKSPRLAVGPVAYLRFHGGLGKYYGRYTDKALLEWTDWIAGESRAGRAVWAYFNNDPEAHAIHDAQTLRAMVRQAGVGRMTAARELETSA
;
A
#
# COMPACT_ATOMS: atom_id res chain seq x y z
N MET A 1 -54.90 2.71 11.40
CA MET A 1 -53.93 3.21 12.40
C MET A 1 -52.53 2.78 11.97
N THR A 2 -51.88 3.62 11.17
CA THR A 2 -50.55 3.43 10.60
C THR A 2 -49.51 4.08 11.54
N ARG A 3 -48.62 3.29 12.11
CA ARG A 3 -47.54 3.80 12.96
C ARG A 3 -46.39 4.32 12.06
N HIS A 4 -46.16 5.62 12.10
CA HIS A 4 -44.93 6.22 11.58
C HIS A 4 -43.78 5.83 12.47
N ALA A 5 -42.74 5.18 11.87
CA ALA A 5 -41.48 4.94 12.53
C ALA A 5 -40.59 6.18 12.34
N ASP A 6 -40.39 6.95 13.42
CA ASP A 6 -39.43 8.04 13.47
C ASP A 6 -37.97 7.47 13.33
N LEU A 7 -37.38 7.65 12.16
CA LEU A 7 -35.96 7.42 11.91
C LEU A 7 -35.17 8.60 12.50
N ARG A 8 -34.81 8.53 13.79
CA ARG A 8 -33.84 9.44 14.39
C ARG A 8 -32.44 9.03 13.91
N VAL A 9 -31.87 9.83 13.00
CA VAL A 9 -30.49 9.70 12.59
C VAL A 9 -29.57 10.03 13.77
N ALA A 10 -28.65 9.12 14.11
CA ALA A 10 -27.77 9.30 15.26
C ALA A 10 -26.88 10.57 15.09
N PRO A 11 -26.71 11.39 16.14
CA PRO A 11 -25.94 12.64 16.07
C PRO A 11 -24.51 12.49 15.57
N GLU A 12 -23.91 11.33 15.81
CA GLU A 12 -22.55 10.99 15.34
C GLU A 12 -22.43 10.89 13.82
N LEU A 13 -23.48 10.45 13.12
CA LEU A 13 -23.48 10.36 11.66
C LEU A 13 -23.52 11.77 11.04
N VAL A 14 -24.25 12.69 11.66
CA VAL A 14 -24.35 14.11 11.24
C VAL A 14 -23.00 14.82 11.45
N ALA A 15 -22.33 14.57 12.59
CA ALA A 15 -21.00 15.13 12.87
C ALA A 15 -19.91 14.62 11.89
N ARG A 16 -19.96 13.33 11.53
CA ARG A 16 -19.04 12.74 10.53
C ARG A 16 -19.26 13.32 9.13
N LEU A 17 -20.51 13.55 8.74
CA LEU A 17 -20.84 14.18 7.45
C LEU A 17 -20.44 15.66 7.41
N ALA A 18 -20.59 16.40 8.52
CA ALA A 18 -20.16 17.79 8.62
C ALA A 18 -18.65 17.95 8.57
N HIS A 19 -17.89 17.07 9.23
CA HIS A 19 -16.41 17.07 9.18
C HIS A 19 -15.91 16.76 7.75
N ARG A 20 -16.56 15.85 7.04
CA ARG A 20 -16.30 15.56 5.61
C ARG A 20 -16.56 16.76 4.70
N ALA A 21 -17.66 17.49 4.92
CA ALA A 21 -17.98 18.68 4.12
C ALA A 21 -16.92 19.78 4.27
N VAL A 22 -16.39 19.99 5.47
CA VAL A 22 -15.32 20.97 5.74
C VAL A 22 -14.00 20.57 5.08
N THR A 23 -13.67 19.27 5.05
CA THR A 23 -12.45 18.78 4.42
C THR A 23 -12.52 18.89 2.88
N LEU A 24 -13.69 18.59 2.29
CA LEU A 24 -13.92 18.76 0.85
C LEU A 24 -13.91 20.23 0.43
N ALA A 25 -14.50 21.14 1.24
CA ALA A 25 -14.48 22.58 0.97
C ALA A 25 -13.06 23.19 0.99
N LYS A 26 -12.17 22.68 1.84
CA LYS A 26 -10.76 23.12 1.87
C LYS A 26 -9.97 22.70 0.63
N VAL A 27 -10.33 21.57 0.00
CA VAL A 27 -9.69 21.12 -1.26
C VAL A 27 -10.13 21.97 -2.45
N HIS A 28 -11.37 22.50 -2.45
CA HIS A 28 -11.90 23.36 -3.53
C HIS A 28 -11.50 24.84 -3.40
N ALA A 29 -10.94 25.27 -2.27
CA ALA A 29 -10.53 26.66 -2.04
C ALA A 29 -9.15 27.00 -2.63
N ILE A 30 -8.42 26.04 -3.22
CA ILE A 30 -7.19 26.31 -3.96
C ILE A 30 -7.56 26.53 -5.43
N GLY A 31 -8.06 27.75 -5.71
CA GLY A 31 -8.27 28.25 -7.07
C GLY A 31 -6.96 28.41 -7.84
N PRO A 32 -7.01 28.43 -9.18
CA PRO A 32 -5.81 28.58 -9.99
C PRO A 32 -5.14 29.93 -9.71
N GLN A 33 -3.88 29.90 -9.35
CA GLN A 33 -3.04 31.09 -9.23
C GLN A 33 -2.85 31.71 -10.63
N PRO A 34 -2.91 33.05 -10.76
CA PRO A 34 -2.74 33.69 -12.05
C PRO A 34 -1.29 33.58 -12.52
N LEU A 35 -1.13 33.21 -13.78
CA LEU A 35 0.14 33.26 -14.52
C LEU A 35 0.63 34.73 -14.61
N CYS A 36 1.71 35.02 -13.93
CA CYS A 36 2.43 36.28 -14.15
C CYS A 36 3.01 36.31 -15.56
N LYS A 37 2.50 37.20 -16.38
CA LYS A 37 3.11 37.62 -17.63
C LYS A 37 4.32 38.49 -17.28
N GLY A 38 5.51 38.04 -17.57
CA GLY A 38 6.75 38.83 -17.53
C GLY A 38 7.27 38.99 -18.94
N ASN A 39 7.41 40.25 -19.34
CA ASN A 39 7.83 40.75 -20.65
C ASN A 39 9.22 40.25 -21.04
N GLY A 40 9.38 40.11 -22.37
CA GLY A 40 10.62 39.80 -23.04
C GLY A 40 11.65 40.90 -23.07
N ILE A 41 12.86 40.54 -23.45
CA ILE A 41 13.84 41.33 -24.23
C ILE A 41 14.72 40.29 -24.97
N VAL A 42 14.77 40.43 -26.18
CA VAL A 42 15.42 40.30 -27.44
C VAL A 42 16.94 40.16 -27.39
N ASP A 43 17.43 39.27 -28.24
CA ASP A 43 18.64 39.21 -29.07
C ASP A 43 20.04 39.29 -28.42
N ASP A 44 20.94 38.41 -28.73
CA ASP A 44 21.81 38.51 -29.89
C ASP A 44 22.65 37.26 -30.17
N GLU A 45 23.03 37.15 -31.42
CA GLU A 45 23.70 36.05 -32.11
C GLU A 45 25.22 35.97 -31.89
N ARG A 46 25.74 34.75 -32.16
CA ARG A 46 26.99 34.40 -32.87
C ARG A 46 28.33 34.44 -32.12
N HIS A 47 28.96 33.38 -32.18
CA HIS A 47 30.23 33.00 -32.80
C HIS A 47 31.15 32.06 -32.01
N VAL A 48 31.52 31.01 -32.71
CA VAL A 48 32.84 30.44 -33.05
C VAL A 48 33.51 29.48 -32.08
N ALA A 49 33.45 28.22 -32.47
CA ALA A 49 34.47 27.25 -32.88
C ALA A 49 35.77 27.02 -32.05
N ARG A 50 36.03 25.68 -31.89
CA ARG A 50 37.30 24.95 -31.93
C ARG A 50 38.23 24.97 -30.73
N GLY A 51 38.55 23.74 -30.33
CA GLY A 51 39.72 23.36 -29.52
C GLY A 51 39.48 22.08 -28.75
N ALA A 52 39.72 21.06 -29.29
CA ALA A 52 40.61 19.89 -29.28
C ALA A 52 41.01 19.36 -27.89
N ASP A 53 40.78 18.04 -27.79
CA ASP A 53 41.62 17.00 -27.17
C ASP A 53 41.80 16.92 -25.64
N GLY A 54 41.40 15.75 -25.19
CA GLY A 54 42.14 14.97 -24.19
C GLY A 54 41.69 15.11 -22.75
N LEU A 55 40.87 14.18 -22.29
CA LEU A 55 41.11 13.56 -20.97
C LEU A 55 40.23 12.33 -20.74
N GLN A 56 40.91 11.23 -20.70
CA GLN A 56 40.72 10.00 -19.94
C GLN A 56 39.30 9.54 -19.56
N ARG A 57 38.93 8.41 -20.12
CA ARG A 57 37.86 7.50 -19.69
C ARG A 57 38.13 7.05 -18.25
N LEU A 58 37.32 7.54 -17.32
CA LEU A 58 37.09 6.88 -16.05
C LEU A 58 35.77 6.13 -16.13
N GLY A 59 35.85 4.84 -15.84
CA GLY A 59 34.79 3.86 -16.01
C GLY A 59 33.51 4.22 -15.23
N GLN A 60 32.39 4.14 -15.89
CA GLN A 60 31.08 4.11 -15.25
C GLN A 60 30.88 2.80 -14.51
N PRO A 61 30.34 2.80 -13.30
CA PRO A 61 29.94 1.57 -12.63
C PRO A 61 28.77 0.93 -13.36
N ARG A 62 28.96 -0.28 -13.86
CA ARG A 62 27.90 -1.14 -14.41
C ARG A 62 26.95 -1.56 -13.28
N GLY A 63 25.65 -1.35 -13.49
CA GLY A 63 24.65 -2.20 -12.88
C GLY A 63 23.62 -1.57 -11.95
N LEU A 64 22.79 -0.66 -12.44
CA LEU A 64 21.45 -0.43 -11.89
C LEU A 64 20.45 -0.73 -13.00
N VAL A 65 19.87 -1.94 -12.96
CA VAL A 65 18.75 -2.30 -13.81
C VAL A 65 17.50 -1.62 -13.23
N PRO A 66 16.78 -0.78 -13.97
CA PRO A 66 15.52 -0.22 -13.53
C PRO A 66 14.49 -1.35 -13.34
N VAL A 67 13.76 -1.33 -12.24
CA VAL A 67 12.78 -2.36 -11.85
C VAL A 67 11.57 -2.44 -12.81
N ASP A 68 11.49 -1.55 -13.79
CA ASP A 68 10.40 -1.48 -14.78
C ASP A 68 10.85 -1.83 -16.21
N ALA A 69 12.05 -2.37 -16.44
CA ALA A 69 12.51 -2.78 -17.75
C ALA A 69 12.00 -4.20 -18.10
N PHE A 70 11.06 -4.27 -19.01
CA PHE A 70 10.59 -5.47 -19.70
C PHE A 70 11.71 -5.99 -20.61
N ASP A 71 12.25 -7.18 -20.34
CA ASP A 71 13.16 -7.90 -21.23
C ASP A 71 12.40 -9.00 -21.97
N PRO A 72 12.14 -8.85 -23.29
CA PRO A 72 11.42 -9.83 -24.09
C PRO A 72 12.21 -11.09 -24.42
N GLU A 73 13.51 -11.18 -24.10
CA GLU A 73 14.33 -12.35 -24.45
C GLU A 73 14.34 -13.46 -23.40
N LEU A 74 13.85 -13.21 -22.17
CA LEU A 74 13.81 -14.24 -21.12
C LEU A 74 12.73 -15.31 -21.33
N GLU A 75 11.73 -15.06 -22.20
CA GLU A 75 10.66 -16.04 -22.46
C GLU A 75 11.02 -17.14 -23.48
N ARG A 76 12.14 -17.02 -24.22
CA ARG A 76 12.49 -17.99 -25.29
C ARG A 76 13.31 -19.18 -24.83
N ARG A 77 13.71 -19.27 -23.58
CA ARG A 77 14.63 -20.35 -23.11
C ARG A 77 13.99 -21.49 -22.34
N HIS A 78 12.69 -21.57 -22.18
CA HIS A 78 12.03 -22.72 -21.59
C HIS A 78 11.11 -23.41 -22.60
N GLY A 79 11.74 -24.22 -23.46
CA GLY A 79 11.09 -25.10 -24.41
C GLY A 79 10.27 -26.21 -23.74
N SER A 80 9.08 -26.38 -24.28
CA SER A 80 8.23 -27.55 -24.39
C SER A 80 8.39 -28.67 -23.33
N ARG A 81 7.52 -28.68 -22.32
CA ARG A 81 7.03 -29.92 -21.71
C ARG A 81 5.55 -30.07 -21.99
N ARG A 82 5.18 -31.19 -22.63
CA ARG A 82 3.83 -31.58 -23.02
C ARG A 82 2.91 -31.57 -21.79
N LYS A 83 1.80 -30.85 -21.90
CA LYS A 83 0.71 -30.81 -20.90
C LYS A 83 -0.07 -32.13 -20.97
N ARG A 84 -0.23 -32.80 -19.82
CA ARG A 84 -1.29 -33.80 -19.62
C ARG A 84 -2.62 -33.08 -19.46
N PRO A 85 -3.74 -33.66 -19.93
CA PRO A 85 -5.07 -33.08 -19.72
C PRO A 85 -5.45 -33.13 -18.23
N LEU A 86 -6.03 -32.04 -17.76
CA LEU A 86 -6.62 -31.94 -16.41
C LEU A 86 -8.02 -32.59 -16.45
N GLU A 87 -8.28 -33.47 -15.51
CA GLU A 87 -9.63 -34.00 -15.22
C GLU A 87 -10.55 -32.86 -14.75
N PRO A 88 -11.88 -32.95 -15.06
CA PRO A 88 -12.82 -31.94 -14.62
C PRO A 88 -13.05 -32.01 -13.11
N PRO A 89 -13.33 -30.88 -12.44
CA PRO A 89 -13.60 -30.86 -11.00
C PRO A 89 -14.91 -31.60 -10.67
N ARG A 90 -14.88 -32.40 -9.61
CA ARG A 90 -16.06 -33.08 -9.05
C ARG A 90 -17.08 -32.06 -8.57
N GLU A 91 -18.32 -32.23 -8.95
CA GLU A 91 -19.45 -31.40 -8.49
C GLU A 91 -19.66 -31.59 -6.98
N PHE A 92 -19.78 -30.48 -6.26
CA PHE A 92 -20.18 -30.48 -4.85
C PHE A 92 -21.72 -30.54 -4.75
N PRO A 93 -22.28 -31.32 -3.83
CA PRO A 93 -23.72 -31.40 -3.68
C PRO A 93 -24.32 -30.09 -3.17
N ALA A 94 -25.36 -29.65 -3.87
CA ALA A 94 -26.19 -28.51 -3.51
C ALA A 94 -27.19 -28.95 -2.45
N ASN A 95 -26.83 -28.89 -1.17
CA ASN A 95 -27.79 -28.81 -0.06
C ASN A 95 -27.00 -28.63 1.24
N VAL A 96 -26.73 -27.37 1.63
CA VAL A 96 -26.36 -27.01 2.99
C VAL A 96 -27.46 -26.09 3.51
N GLU A 97 -28.15 -26.54 4.53
CA GLU A 97 -29.29 -25.87 5.13
C GLU A 97 -28.92 -24.49 5.70
N ARG A 98 -29.86 -23.52 5.58
CA ARG A 98 -29.68 -22.09 5.97
C ARG A 98 -29.28 -21.86 7.44
N ARG A 99 -29.33 -22.85 8.32
CA ARG A 99 -28.91 -22.68 9.74
C ARG A 99 -27.41 -22.61 9.91
N ASP A 100 -26.63 -23.36 9.11
CA ASP A 100 -25.16 -23.38 9.22
C ASP A 100 -24.50 -22.11 8.68
N GLN A 101 -25.18 -21.38 7.78
CA GLN A 101 -24.67 -20.10 7.25
C GLN A 101 -24.67 -18.97 8.29
N VAL A 102 -25.57 -18.98 9.28
CA VAL A 102 -25.61 -17.95 10.34
C VAL A 102 -24.55 -18.21 11.41
N GLU A 103 -24.22 -19.47 11.71
CA GLU A 103 -23.13 -19.80 12.64
C GLU A 103 -21.75 -19.63 12.02
N LEU A 104 -21.57 -19.98 10.74
CA LEU A 104 -20.36 -19.69 9.98
C LEU A 104 -20.12 -18.18 9.84
N ALA A 105 -21.17 -17.39 9.65
CA ALA A 105 -21.06 -15.92 9.61
C ALA A 105 -20.67 -15.33 10.98
N ARG A 106 -21.18 -15.89 12.09
CA ARG A 106 -20.76 -15.49 13.46
C ARG A 106 -19.35 -15.92 13.81
N GLY A 107 -18.87 -17.05 13.32
CA GLY A 107 -17.49 -17.50 13.45
C GLY A 107 -16.52 -16.68 12.60
N ALA A 108 -16.91 -16.33 11.38
CA ALA A 108 -16.12 -15.49 10.48
C ALA A 108 -15.92 -14.07 11.00
N LEU A 109 -16.95 -13.47 11.65
CA LEU A 109 -16.86 -12.17 12.30
C LEU A 109 -15.86 -12.13 13.46
N ARG A 110 -15.58 -13.26 14.13
CA ARG A 110 -14.52 -13.35 15.16
C ARG A 110 -13.11 -13.41 14.56
N GLY A 111 -12.93 -13.91 13.34
CA GLY A 111 -11.62 -14.05 12.67
C GLY A 111 -11.08 -12.78 12.03
N VAL A 112 -11.95 -11.82 11.65
CA VAL A 112 -11.54 -10.55 11.02
C VAL A 112 -10.87 -9.59 12.02
N TYR A 113 -11.03 -9.83 13.33
CA TYR A 113 -10.64 -8.92 14.39
C TYR A 113 -9.21 -9.05 14.92
N VAL A 114 -8.38 -9.96 14.44
CA VAL A 114 -7.06 -10.21 15.07
C VAL A 114 -6.00 -9.18 14.68
N CYS A 115 -6.13 -8.52 13.54
CA CYS A 115 -5.32 -7.33 13.22
C CYS A 115 -6.02 -6.00 13.54
N MET A 116 -7.36 -6.00 13.75
CA MET A 116 -8.11 -4.90 14.33
C MET A 116 -8.43 -5.25 15.77
N VAL A 117 -7.61 -4.80 16.70
CA VAL A 117 -7.93 -4.80 18.14
C VAL A 117 -9.27 -4.07 18.31
N ALA A 118 -10.20 -4.63 19.11
CA ALA A 118 -11.42 -3.93 19.50
C ALA A 118 -11.04 -2.50 19.94
N HIS A 119 -11.45 -1.50 19.17
CA HIS A 119 -10.99 -0.13 19.36
C HIS A 119 -11.83 0.49 20.47
N ASP A 120 -11.22 0.75 21.60
CA ASP A 120 -11.72 1.72 22.57
C ASP A 120 -11.75 3.08 21.86
N SER A 121 -12.95 3.60 21.59
CA SER A 121 -13.16 4.84 20.82
C SER A 121 -12.54 6.08 21.47
N SER A 122 -12.06 5.97 22.71
CA SER A 122 -11.35 7.03 23.42
C SER A 122 -9.85 7.09 23.10
N LEU A 123 -9.29 6.06 22.44
CA LEU A 123 -7.86 5.97 22.12
C LEU A 123 -7.59 6.17 20.63
N PRO A 124 -6.44 6.77 20.25
CA PRO A 124 -6.03 6.86 18.87
C PRO A 124 -5.96 5.48 18.19
N ALA A 125 -6.37 5.41 16.93
CA ALA A 125 -6.32 4.18 16.14
C ALA A 125 -4.86 3.74 15.87
N PRO A 126 -4.61 2.44 15.64
CA PRO A 126 -3.26 1.92 15.45
C PRO A 126 -2.58 2.51 14.21
N VAL A 127 -1.29 2.81 14.35
CA VAL A 127 -0.42 3.25 13.24
C VAL A 127 0.66 2.20 13.03
N ARG A 128 0.77 1.67 11.79
CA ARG A 128 1.77 0.71 11.36
C ARG A 128 2.66 1.34 10.30
N ILE A 129 3.97 1.35 10.55
CA ILE A 129 4.96 1.93 9.65
C ILE A 129 6.05 0.91 9.40
N GLY A 130 6.36 0.63 8.12
CA GLY A 130 7.37 -0.32 7.70
C GLY A 130 7.87 -0.05 6.28
N CYS A 131 8.43 -1.07 5.65
CA CYS A 131 8.99 -0.99 4.30
C CYS A 131 8.22 -1.87 3.31
N SER A 132 8.34 -1.55 2.02
CA SER A 132 7.82 -2.34 0.91
C SER A 132 8.80 -3.48 0.59
N GLY A 133 8.87 -4.47 1.48
CA GLY A 133 9.77 -5.62 1.42
C GLY A 133 10.85 -5.61 2.51
N TRP A 134 11.55 -6.75 2.61
CA TRP A 134 12.65 -6.94 3.57
C TRP A 134 13.84 -7.72 3.00
N MET A 135 13.73 -8.27 1.79
CA MET A 135 14.74 -9.19 1.19
C MET A 135 15.69 -8.45 0.24
N TYR A 136 16.33 -7.39 0.72
CA TYR A 136 17.23 -6.56 -0.08
C TYR A 136 18.68 -6.85 0.25
N LYS A 137 19.44 -7.39 -0.73
CA LYS A 137 20.86 -7.76 -0.54
C LYS A 137 21.75 -6.55 -0.19
N HIS A 138 21.42 -5.39 -0.75
CA HIS A 138 22.15 -4.14 -0.52
C HIS A 138 21.90 -3.50 0.86
N TRP A 139 20.99 -4.08 1.68
CA TRP A 139 20.84 -3.67 3.07
C TRP A 139 21.85 -4.33 4.02
N ARG A 140 22.66 -5.29 3.50
CA ARG A 140 23.75 -5.93 4.26
C ARG A 140 24.84 -4.90 4.57
N GLY A 141 25.29 -4.84 5.84
CA GLY A 141 26.21 -3.82 6.33
C GLY A 141 25.58 -2.46 6.65
N LEU A 142 24.35 -2.20 6.14
CA LEU A 142 23.63 -0.96 6.41
C LEU A 142 22.53 -1.14 7.47
N PHE A 143 21.68 -2.13 7.29
CA PHE A 143 20.62 -2.51 8.21
C PHE A 143 20.83 -3.91 8.77
N TYR A 144 21.07 -4.91 7.91
CA TYR A 144 21.42 -6.25 8.35
C TYR A 144 22.90 -6.32 8.71
N PRO A 145 23.28 -6.92 9.85
CA PRO A 145 24.67 -7.22 10.14
C PRO A 145 25.36 -7.97 8.98
N GLU A 146 26.61 -7.63 8.68
CA GLU A 146 27.35 -8.14 7.53
C GLU A 146 27.28 -9.66 7.42
N ARG A 147 27.43 -10.38 8.54
CA ARG A 147 27.48 -11.84 8.60
C ARG A 147 26.13 -12.51 8.87
N LEU A 148 25.02 -11.74 8.93
CA LEU A 148 23.70 -12.30 9.22
C LEU A 148 23.22 -13.16 8.05
N ALA A 149 22.94 -14.44 8.32
CA ALA A 149 22.41 -15.36 7.32
C ALA A 149 21.04 -14.87 6.78
N VAL A 150 20.82 -14.94 5.46
CA VAL A 150 19.59 -14.46 4.78
C VAL A 150 18.30 -15.04 5.39
N LYS A 151 18.34 -16.30 5.84
CA LYS A 151 17.19 -16.94 6.51
C LYS A 151 16.78 -16.26 7.82
N ARG A 152 17.65 -15.42 8.41
CA ARG A 152 17.40 -14.67 9.63
C ARG A 152 16.98 -13.21 9.38
N TRP A 153 16.99 -12.74 8.14
CA TRP A 153 16.68 -11.35 7.81
C TRP A 153 15.27 -10.95 8.22
N PHE A 154 14.29 -11.85 8.01
CA PHE A 154 12.92 -11.53 8.41
C PHE A 154 12.81 -11.36 9.94
N ALA A 155 13.41 -12.27 10.72
CA ALA A 155 13.40 -12.17 12.18
C ALA A 155 14.04 -10.85 12.64
N PHE A 156 15.19 -10.48 12.08
CA PHE A 156 15.86 -9.20 12.38
C PHE A 156 15.01 -7.99 11.99
N TYR A 157 14.37 -8.02 10.81
CA TYR A 157 13.44 -6.97 10.38
C TYR A 157 12.26 -6.82 11.35
N ALA A 158 11.70 -7.93 11.80
CA ALA A 158 10.56 -7.97 12.70
C ALA A 158 10.87 -7.52 14.15
N GLU A 159 12.15 -7.42 14.54
CA GLU A 159 12.58 -6.74 15.78
C GLU A 159 12.44 -5.21 15.65
N ALA A 160 12.68 -4.67 14.45
CA ALA A 160 12.59 -3.24 14.18
C ALA A 160 11.18 -2.77 13.80
N PHE A 161 10.38 -3.60 13.15
CA PHE A 161 9.06 -3.23 12.59
C PHE A 161 8.02 -4.29 12.89
N ASP A 162 6.77 -3.86 13.07
CA ASP A 162 5.61 -4.73 13.31
C ASP A 162 4.76 -4.97 12.05
N THR A 163 5.21 -4.49 10.90
CA THR A 163 4.55 -4.64 9.60
C THR A 163 5.53 -4.58 8.45
N VAL A 164 5.14 -5.19 7.32
CA VAL A 164 5.81 -5.09 6.03
C VAL A 164 4.79 -5.20 4.90
N GLU A 165 5.04 -4.51 3.78
CA GLU A 165 4.28 -4.69 2.54
C GLU A 165 4.98 -5.74 1.66
N ILE A 166 4.30 -6.86 1.37
CA ILE A 166 4.79 -7.90 0.47
C ILE A 166 4.61 -7.45 -0.97
N ASN A 167 5.71 -7.23 -1.69
CA ASN A 167 5.71 -6.78 -3.09
C ASN A 167 5.99 -7.90 -4.11
N ASN A 168 6.63 -9.00 -3.73
CA ASN A 168 6.96 -10.08 -4.68
C ASN A 168 5.71 -10.74 -5.28
N SER A 169 4.58 -10.76 -4.55
CA SER A 169 3.27 -11.23 -5.02
C SER A 169 2.74 -10.45 -6.23
N PHE A 170 3.19 -9.22 -6.42
CA PHE A 170 2.86 -8.40 -7.58
C PHE A 170 3.40 -9.00 -8.88
N TYR A 171 4.63 -9.49 -8.88
CA TYR A 171 5.31 -10.06 -10.06
C TYR A 171 4.95 -11.53 -10.27
N HIS A 172 5.03 -12.31 -9.20
CA HIS A 172 4.71 -13.74 -9.18
C HIS A 172 3.86 -14.03 -7.96
N LEU A 173 2.72 -14.68 -8.14
CA LEU A 173 1.88 -15.10 -7.02
C LEU A 173 2.53 -16.33 -6.36
N PRO A 174 3.08 -16.19 -5.13
CA PRO A 174 3.62 -17.35 -4.42
C PRO A 174 2.52 -18.37 -4.08
N PRO A 175 2.84 -19.66 -3.99
CA PRO A 175 1.88 -20.65 -3.53
C PRO A 175 1.53 -20.45 -2.04
N PRO A 176 0.37 -20.98 -1.56
CA PRO A 176 -0.07 -20.83 -0.17
C PRO A 176 1.00 -21.23 0.85
N LYS A 177 1.75 -22.31 0.60
CA LYS A 177 2.84 -22.79 1.47
C LYS A 177 3.90 -21.73 1.79
N THR A 178 4.17 -20.80 0.86
CA THR A 178 5.10 -19.69 1.09
C THR A 178 4.53 -18.72 2.12
N PHE A 179 3.26 -18.35 1.98
CA PHE A 179 2.56 -17.47 2.92
C PHE A 179 2.42 -18.11 4.31
N GLU A 180 2.14 -19.41 4.39
CA GLU A 180 2.18 -20.16 5.64
C GLU A 180 3.57 -20.11 6.31
N GLY A 181 4.64 -20.18 5.50
CA GLY A 181 6.00 -20.02 5.97
C GLY A 181 6.22 -18.66 6.63
N TRP A 182 5.74 -17.58 6.00
CA TRP A 182 5.81 -16.24 6.57
C TRP A 182 4.93 -16.07 7.81
N LEU A 183 3.73 -16.64 7.81
CA LEU A 183 2.86 -16.65 8.99
C LEU A 183 3.53 -17.24 10.22
N ARG A 184 4.21 -18.41 10.05
CA ARG A 184 4.93 -19.08 11.15
C ARG A 184 6.12 -18.30 11.67
N GLN A 185 6.82 -17.54 10.82
CA GLN A 185 7.99 -16.76 11.20
C GLN A 185 7.65 -15.44 11.90
N ALA A 186 6.46 -14.91 11.67
CA ALA A 186 6.07 -13.61 12.19
C ALA A 186 5.80 -13.65 13.69
N PRO A 187 6.36 -12.72 14.50
CA PRO A 187 6.08 -12.63 15.92
C PRO A 187 4.62 -12.23 16.19
N PRO A 188 4.13 -12.39 17.45
CA PRO A 188 2.83 -11.86 17.84
C PRO A 188 2.70 -10.36 17.52
N GLY A 189 1.52 -9.93 17.07
CA GLY A 189 1.25 -8.53 16.72
C GLY A 189 1.75 -8.08 15.34
N PHE A 190 2.60 -8.87 14.67
CA PHE A 190 3.07 -8.55 13.32
C PHE A 190 1.96 -8.74 12.28
N CYS A 191 1.84 -7.80 11.32
CA CYS A 191 0.86 -7.86 10.24
C CYS A 191 1.53 -7.63 8.88
N TYR A 192 1.02 -8.31 7.86
CA TYR A 192 1.47 -8.18 6.47
C TYR A 192 0.45 -7.39 5.65
N ALA A 193 0.82 -6.29 5.04
CA ALA A 193 0.11 -5.81 3.86
C ALA A 193 0.60 -6.58 2.63
N VAL A 194 -0.28 -6.79 1.64
CA VAL A 194 0.09 -7.60 0.46
C VAL A 194 -0.29 -6.85 -0.81
N LYS A 195 0.66 -6.66 -1.72
CA LYS A 195 0.38 -6.08 -3.02
C LYS A 195 -0.22 -7.14 -3.95
N ALA A 196 -1.40 -6.86 -4.47
CA ALA A 196 -2.12 -7.73 -5.40
C ALA A 196 -1.32 -7.99 -6.68
N ASN A 197 -1.51 -9.16 -7.28
CA ASN A 197 -0.77 -9.56 -8.47
C ASN A 197 -1.06 -8.61 -9.66
N ARG A 198 0.00 -8.22 -10.38
CA ARG A 198 -0.08 -7.33 -11.55
C ARG A 198 -0.98 -7.84 -12.66
N PHE A 199 -1.26 -9.13 -12.71
CA PHE A 199 -2.19 -9.70 -13.67
C PHE A 199 -3.58 -9.08 -13.56
N LEU A 200 -4.08 -8.83 -12.33
CA LEU A 200 -5.37 -8.18 -12.08
C LEU A 200 -5.37 -6.72 -12.53
N THR A 201 -4.34 -5.98 -12.12
CA THR A 201 -4.32 -4.52 -12.21
C THR A 201 -3.66 -3.99 -13.49
N GLN A 202 -2.59 -4.64 -13.97
CA GLN A 202 -1.82 -4.20 -15.14
C GLN A 202 -2.26 -4.90 -16.43
N ALA A 203 -2.33 -6.24 -16.42
CA ALA A 203 -2.68 -7.01 -17.63
C ALA A 203 -4.18 -6.97 -17.91
N LYS A 204 -5.00 -7.34 -16.94
CA LYS A 204 -6.46 -7.36 -17.04
C LYS A 204 -7.10 -5.98 -16.90
N LYS A 205 -6.42 -5.02 -16.26
CA LYS A 205 -6.96 -3.69 -15.94
C LYS A 205 -8.36 -3.80 -15.33
N LEU A 206 -8.51 -4.68 -14.35
CA LEU A 206 -9.73 -4.98 -13.58
C LEU A 206 -10.84 -5.70 -14.36
N LYS A 207 -10.63 -6.16 -15.60
CA LYS A 207 -11.65 -6.83 -16.40
C LYS A 207 -11.58 -8.36 -16.19
N ASP A 208 -12.74 -9.04 -16.06
CA ASP A 208 -12.87 -10.50 -15.97
C ASP A 208 -11.95 -11.12 -14.89
N CYS A 209 -12.02 -10.61 -13.66
CA CYS A 209 -11.08 -10.92 -12.58
C CYS A 209 -11.61 -11.94 -11.54
N ARG A 210 -12.81 -12.52 -11.68
CA ARG A 210 -13.41 -13.42 -10.68
C ARG A 210 -12.48 -14.59 -10.33
N GLU A 211 -12.08 -15.39 -11.30
CA GLU A 211 -11.21 -16.54 -11.07
C GLU A 211 -9.78 -16.14 -10.64
N PRO A 212 -9.14 -15.13 -11.27
CA PRO A 212 -7.85 -14.62 -10.79
C PRO A 212 -7.87 -14.08 -9.36
N ILE A 213 -8.94 -13.41 -8.92
CA ILE A 213 -9.11 -12.98 -7.52
C ILE A 213 -9.22 -14.20 -6.62
N ALA A 214 -10.06 -15.19 -6.93
CA ALA A 214 -10.21 -16.39 -6.12
C ALA A 214 -8.86 -17.12 -5.94
N ARG A 215 -8.08 -17.26 -7.00
CA ARG A 215 -6.73 -17.87 -6.95
C ARG A 215 -5.77 -17.07 -6.07
N GLN A 216 -5.79 -15.75 -6.20
CA GLN A 216 -4.96 -14.85 -5.35
C GLN A 216 -5.35 -14.98 -3.87
N MET A 217 -6.64 -14.97 -3.57
CA MET A 217 -7.14 -15.02 -2.20
C MET A 217 -6.86 -16.38 -1.54
N ALA A 218 -6.88 -17.49 -2.28
CA ALA A 218 -6.47 -18.79 -1.78
C ALA A 218 -5.03 -18.77 -1.23
N SER A 219 -4.12 -17.98 -1.84
CA SER A 219 -2.77 -17.79 -1.32
C SER A 219 -2.72 -16.81 -0.15
N PHE A 220 -3.39 -15.68 -0.25
CA PHE A 220 -3.29 -14.62 0.76
C PHE A 220 -3.94 -15.01 2.09
N TYR A 221 -5.02 -15.78 2.06
CA TYR A 221 -5.67 -16.29 3.27
C TYR A 221 -4.78 -17.20 4.12
N ALA A 222 -3.72 -17.76 3.53
CA ALA A 222 -2.72 -18.52 4.29
C ALA A 222 -1.92 -17.64 5.28
N LEU A 223 -2.00 -16.28 5.18
CA LEU A 223 -1.43 -15.36 6.17
C LEU A 223 -2.34 -15.11 7.37
N ARG A 224 -3.60 -15.57 7.37
CA ARG A 224 -4.49 -15.34 8.51
C ARG A 224 -3.94 -16.01 9.77
N PRO A 225 -4.02 -15.34 10.93
CA PRO A 225 -4.72 -14.08 11.23
C PRO A 225 -3.88 -12.79 11.05
N LYS A 226 -2.70 -12.86 10.39
CA LYS A 226 -1.78 -11.73 10.23
C LYS A 226 -1.90 -11.00 8.89
N LEU A 227 -2.92 -11.34 8.10
CA LEU A 227 -3.24 -10.65 6.84
C LEU A 227 -3.82 -9.27 7.15
N GLY A 228 -3.12 -8.22 6.71
CA GLY A 228 -3.57 -6.83 6.72
C GLY A 228 -4.16 -6.41 5.37
N PRO A 229 -4.03 -5.13 4.99
CA PRO A 229 -4.60 -4.61 3.75
C PRO A 229 -4.01 -5.24 2.49
N ILE A 230 -4.85 -5.37 1.45
CA ILE A 230 -4.44 -5.78 0.12
C ILE A 230 -4.43 -4.56 -0.80
N LEU A 231 -3.26 -4.26 -1.37
CA LEU A 231 -3.04 -3.10 -2.24
C LEU A 231 -3.21 -3.46 -3.71
N TYR A 232 -4.15 -2.83 -4.39
CA TYR A 232 -4.38 -2.91 -5.84
C TYR A 232 -3.83 -1.64 -6.51
N GLN A 233 -2.61 -1.70 -7.06
CA GLN A 233 -2.02 -0.57 -7.76
C GLN A 233 -2.36 -0.61 -9.25
N LEU A 234 -3.01 0.44 -9.77
CA LEU A 234 -3.33 0.60 -11.19
C LEU A 234 -2.17 1.26 -11.97
N PRO A 235 -2.04 0.97 -13.29
CA PRO A 235 -0.98 1.55 -14.12
C PRO A 235 -1.23 3.01 -14.47
N THR A 236 -0.16 3.73 -14.83
CA THR A 236 -0.18 5.15 -15.21
C THR A 236 -0.98 5.46 -16.47
N ARG A 237 -1.15 4.48 -17.36
CA ARG A 237 -1.90 4.64 -18.64
C ARG A 237 -3.23 3.90 -18.61
N PHE A 238 -3.95 4.06 -17.52
CA PHE A 238 -5.29 3.50 -17.37
C PHE A 238 -6.22 4.58 -16.85
N ALA A 239 -6.87 5.26 -17.78
CA ALA A 239 -7.83 6.31 -17.50
C ALA A 239 -9.05 5.78 -16.73
N LEU A 240 -9.73 6.69 -16.01
CA LEU A 240 -10.92 6.41 -15.24
C LEU A 240 -11.97 5.61 -16.01
N ASN A 241 -12.44 4.54 -15.38
CA ASN A 241 -13.60 3.75 -15.81
C ASN A 241 -14.37 3.28 -14.57
N LEU A 242 -15.38 4.03 -14.17
CA LEU A 242 -16.17 3.77 -12.97
C LEU A 242 -16.89 2.43 -12.99
N GLU A 243 -17.49 2.07 -14.11
CA GLU A 243 -18.21 0.80 -14.27
C GLU A 243 -17.28 -0.39 -14.05
N ARG A 244 -16.07 -0.31 -14.61
CA ARG A 244 -15.06 -1.36 -14.45
C ARG A 244 -14.55 -1.45 -13.01
N LEU A 245 -14.33 -0.31 -12.35
CA LEU A 245 -13.95 -0.27 -10.94
C LEU A 245 -15.06 -0.89 -10.07
N GLU A 246 -16.32 -0.49 -10.29
CA GLU A 246 -17.45 -1.03 -9.53
C GLU A 246 -17.61 -2.54 -9.74
N SER A 247 -17.51 -3.01 -10.99
CA SER A 247 -17.57 -4.44 -11.31
C SER A 247 -16.45 -5.24 -10.62
N PHE A 248 -15.27 -4.64 -10.50
CA PHE A 248 -14.15 -5.26 -9.78
C PHE A 248 -14.36 -5.24 -8.26
N LEU A 249 -14.82 -4.13 -7.69
CA LEU A 249 -15.11 -4.00 -6.25
C LEU A 249 -16.16 -5.03 -5.78
N LYS A 250 -17.18 -5.31 -6.60
CA LYS A 250 -18.20 -6.35 -6.33
C LYS A 250 -17.64 -7.77 -6.22
N LEU A 251 -16.44 -8.01 -6.78
CA LEU A 251 -15.79 -9.33 -6.73
C LEU A 251 -14.87 -9.48 -5.52
N LEU A 252 -14.48 -8.38 -4.88
CA LEU A 252 -13.53 -8.41 -3.78
C LEU A 252 -14.17 -8.93 -2.49
N PRO A 253 -13.44 -9.73 -1.69
CA PRO A 253 -13.94 -10.18 -0.40
C PRO A 253 -14.06 -9.00 0.57
N HIS A 254 -15.16 -8.98 1.34
CA HIS A 254 -15.47 -7.94 2.32
C HIS A 254 -14.82 -8.18 3.69
N ASP A 255 -14.23 -9.35 3.91
CA ASP A 255 -13.59 -9.75 5.15
C ASP A 255 -12.08 -9.42 5.20
N VAL A 256 -11.61 -8.64 4.24
CA VAL A 256 -10.26 -8.05 4.17
C VAL A 256 -10.33 -6.60 3.75
N THR A 257 -9.35 -5.81 4.18
CA THR A 257 -9.24 -4.42 3.77
C THR A 257 -8.65 -4.31 2.37
N ASN A 258 -9.41 -3.77 1.43
CA ASN A 258 -8.98 -3.56 0.04
C ASN A 258 -8.56 -2.10 -0.16
N VAL A 259 -7.39 -1.87 -0.73
CA VAL A 259 -6.78 -0.53 -0.92
C VAL A 259 -6.44 -0.32 -2.37
N PHE A 260 -6.75 0.86 -2.93
CA PHE A 260 -6.48 1.19 -4.33
C PHE A 260 -5.47 2.33 -4.44
N GLU A 261 -4.41 2.10 -5.21
CA GLU A 261 -3.43 3.11 -5.58
C GLU A 261 -3.59 3.45 -7.06
N PHE A 262 -3.95 4.70 -7.33
CA PHE A 262 -4.10 5.23 -8.68
C PHE A 262 -2.85 5.99 -9.09
N ARG A 263 -2.38 5.81 -10.33
CA ARG A 263 -1.21 6.48 -10.90
C ARG A 263 -1.56 7.42 -12.04
N GLU A 264 -2.81 7.43 -12.47
CA GLU A 264 -3.34 8.29 -13.51
C GLU A 264 -4.31 9.29 -12.87
N PRO A 265 -4.13 10.61 -13.08
CA PRO A 265 -4.85 11.67 -12.35
C PRO A 265 -6.36 11.64 -12.48
N SER A 266 -6.94 11.14 -13.58
CA SER A 266 -8.40 11.08 -13.76
C SER A 266 -9.14 10.25 -12.71
N TRP A 267 -8.43 9.35 -12.01
CA TRP A 267 -9.00 8.56 -10.92
C TRP A 267 -9.22 9.34 -9.63
N TYR A 268 -8.65 10.55 -9.48
CA TYR A 268 -8.86 11.39 -8.29
C TYR A 268 -10.11 12.25 -8.46
N ALA A 269 -11.27 11.59 -8.51
CA ALA A 269 -12.58 12.21 -8.68
C ALA A 269 -13.54 11.79 -7.57
N ASP A 270 -14.46 12.67 -7.19
CA ASP A 270 -15.44 12.43 -6.11
C ASP A 270 -16.26 11.15 -6.34
N ALA A 271 -16.61 10.86 -7.60
CA ALA A 271 -17.34 9.64 -7.96
C ALA A 271 -16.54 8.37 -7.63
N VAL A 272 -15.20 8.39 -7.77
CA VAL A 272 -14.32 7.28 -7.40
C VAL A 272 -14.26 7.14 -5.87
N PHE A 273 -14.11 8.27 -5.16
CA PHE A 273 -14.04 8.27 -3.70
C PHE A 273 -15.34 7.77 -3.08
N ALA A 274 -16.48 8.22 -3.59
CA ALA A 274 -17.79 7.74 -3.17
C ALA A 274 -17.97 6.22 -3.45
N LEU A 275 -17.44 5.75 -4.57
CA LEU A 275 -17.50 4.34 -4.94
C LEU A 275 -16.63 3.47 -4.01
N LEU A 276 -15.38 3.87 -3.72
CA LEU A 276 -14.52 3.19 -2.78
C LEU A 276 -15.17 3.11 -1.39
N ASP A 277 -15.70 4.22 -0.89
CA ASP A 277 -16.36 4.29 0.41
C ASP A 277 -17.59 3.36 0.48
N ARG A 278 -18.41 3.35 -0.56
CA ARG A 278 -19.59 2.48 -0.66
C ARG A 278 -19.25 0.99 -0.54
N TYR A 279 -18.13 0.57 -1.11
CA TYR A 279 -17.67 -0.81 -1.08
C TYR A 279 -16.69 -1.11 0.06
N GLY A 280 -16.48 -0.17 1.01
CA GLY A 280 -15.55 -0.35 2.14
C GLY A 280 -14.10 -0.50 1.71
N ALA A 281 -13.74 0.01 0.53
CA ALA A 281 -12.37 0.05 0.05
C ALA A 281 -11.70 1.39 0.40
N SER A 282 -10.38 1.41 0.52
CA SER A 282 -9.61 2.60 0.86
C SER A 282 -8.79 3.13 -0.31
N LEU A 283 -8.54 4.44 -0.29
CA LEU A 283 -7.58 5.09 -1.17
C LEU A 283 -6.18 5.00 -0.58
N CYS A 284 -5.19 4.65 -1.41
CA CYS A 284 -3.78 4.81 -1.08
C CYS A 284 -3.32 6.22 -1.45
N ALA A 285 -2.88 6.98 -0.46
CA ALA A 285 -2.10 8.19 -0.71
C ALA A 285 -0.64 7.80 -0.97
N HIS A 286 -0.05 8.31 -2.05
CA HIS A 286 1.35 8.05 -2.36
C HIS A 286 2.12 9.35 -2.62
N ASP A 287 3.37 9.35 -2.19
CA ASP A 287 4.33 10.41 -2.46
C ASP A 287 5.46 9.85 -3.33
N MET A 288 5.46 10.25 -4.60
CA MET A 288 6.47 9.87 -5.57
C MET A 288 6.79 11.08 -6.44
N PRO A 289 8.06 11.43 -6.65
CA PRO A 289 8.42 12.49 -7.59
C PRO A 289 7.79 12.27 -8.97
N GLY A 290 7.07 13.28 -9.45
CA GLY A 290 6.35 13.23 -10.73
C GLY A 290 5.00 12.50 -10.72
N SER A 291 4.58 11.94 -9.58
CA SER A 291 3.26 11.27 -9.46
C SER A 291 2.80 11.27 -8.00
N LYS A 292 2.30 12.41 -7.52
CA LYS A 292 1.73 12.53 -6.17
C LYS A 292 0.22 12.38 -6.19
N SER A 293 -0.33 11.66 -5.22
CA SER A 293 -1.76 11.64 -4.97
C SER A 293 -2.19 12.80 -4.07
N PRO A 294 -3.49 13.12 -3.99
CA PRO A 294 -4.01 13.93 -2.90
C PRO A 294 -3.71 13.30 -1.54
N ARG A 295 -3.39 14.11 -0.53
CA ARG A 295 -3.33 13.67 0.89
C ARG A 295 -4.76 13.55 1.42
N LEU A 296 -5.43 12.48 1.04
CA LEU A 296 -6.84 12.24 1.37
C LEU A 296 -7.00 10.78 1.82
N ALA A 297 -7.66 10.59 2.96
CA ALA A 297 -8.08 9.27 3.40
C ALA A 297 -9.53 9.01 3.00
N VAL A 298 -9.76 7.99 2.20
CA VAL A 298 -11.08 7.48 1.82
C VAL A 298 -11.19 6.04 2.31
N GLY A 299 -12.36 5.66 2.82
CA GLY A 299 -12.61 4.31 3.33
C GLY A 299 -12.09 4.07 4.74
N PRO A 300 -12.03 2.78 5.17
CA PRO A 300 -11.82 2.40 6.58
C PRO A 300 -10.41 2.62 7.10
N VAL A 301 -9.39 2.65 6.23
CA VAL A 301 -8.00 2.85 6.65
C VAL A 301 -7.33 3.97 5.85
N ALA A 302 -6.32 4.61 6.45
CA ALA A 302 -5.39 5.47 5.76
C ALA A 302 -4.17 4.65 5.33
N TYR A 303 -3.91 4.56 4.03
CA TYR A 303 -2.79 3.80 3.49
C TYR A 303 -1.83 4.70 2.73
N LEU A 304 -0.55 4.63 3.07
CA LEU A 304 0.49 5.53 2.57
C LEU A 304 1.62 4.76 1.91
N ARG A 305 2.14 5.28 0.80
CA ARG A 305 3.34 4.76 0.15
C ARG A 305 4.30 5.89 -0.20
N PHE A 306 5.54 5.75 0.27
CA PHE A 306 6.62 6.71 0.11
C PHE A 306 7.65 6.17 -0.88
N HIS A 307 7.87 6.87 -1.99
CA HIS A 307 8.70 6.39 -3.11
C HIS A 307 9.99 7.19 -3.32
N GLY A 308 10.47 7.87 -2.28
CA GLY A 308 11.73 8.62 -2.28
C GLY A 308 11.57 10.13 -2.24
N GLY A 309 12.49 10.79 -1.54
CA GLY A 309 12.49 12.24 -1.35
C GLY A 309 13.22 13.01 -2.46
N LEU A 310 14.23 12.40 -3.10
CA LEU A 310 15.06 13.04 -4.12
C LEU A 310 14.74 12.58 -5.53
N GLY A 311 14.24 11.36 -5.69
CA GLY A 311 13.94 10.78 -6.99
C GLY A 311 12.99 9.59 -6.85
N LYS A 312 12.53 9.06 -7.98
CA LYS A 312 11.66 7.88 -8.00
C LYS A 312 12.40 6.69 -7.43
N TYR A 313 11.93 6.15 -6.29
CA TYR A 313 12.50 5.06 -5.51
C TYR A 313 13.90 5.36 -4.93
N TYR A 314 14.29 6.63 -4.83
CA TYR A 314 15.62 7.03 -4.40
C TYR A 314 15.62 8.23 -3.46
N GLY A 315 16.63 8.26 -2.57
CA GLY A 315 16.91 9.34 -1.66
C GLY A 315 16.03 9.34 -0.41
N ARG A 316 16.57 9.92 0.65
CA ARG A 316 15.89 10.08 1.93
C ARG A 316 14.87 11.22 1.86
N TYR A 317 13.84 11.11 2.68
CA TYR A 317 12.95 12.22 3.01
C TYR A 317 13.64 13.18 3.96
N THR A 318 13.36 14.49 3.83
CA THR A 318 13.76 15.48 4.83
C THR A 318 12.89 15.34 6.07
N ASP A 319 13.45 15.73 7.24
CA ASP A 319 12.70 15.74 8.50
C ASP A 319 11.44 16.61 8.42
N LYS A 320 11.53 17.75 7.71
CA LYS A 320 10.38 18.63 7.44
C LYS A 320 9.26 17.88 6.70
N ALA A 321 9.60 17.14 5.64
CA ALA A 321 8.61 16.39 4.88
C ALA A 321 7.99 15.26 5.72
N LEU A 322 8.79 14.57 6.54
CA LEU A 322 8.30 13.53 7.45
C LEU A 322 7.42 14.13 8.57
N LEU A 323 7.74 15.34 9.06
CA LEU A 323 6.92 16.02 10.05
C LEU A 323 5.52 16.37 9.51
N GLU A 324 5.44 16.87 8.28
CA GLU A 324 4.16 17.14 7.61
C GLU A 324 3.30 15.88 7.45
N TRP A 325 3.93 14.72 7.19
CA TRP A 325 3.24 13.45 7.16
C TRP A 325 2.87 12.94 8.56
N THR A 326 3.69 13.21 9.56
CA THR A 326 3.41 12.90 10.97
C THR A 326 2.12 13.58 11.42
N ASP A 327 1.95 14.87 11.13
CA ASP A 327 0.76 15.64 11.48
C ASP A 327 -0.51 15.04 10.83
N TRP A 328 -0.40 14.67 9.56
CA TRP A 328 -1.51 14.04 8.83
C TRP A 328 -1.85 12.66 9.41
N ILE A 329 -0.85 11.80 9.67
CA ILE A 329 -1.01 10.48 10.28
C ILE A 329 -1.65 10.60 11.66
N ALA A 330 -1.18 11.55 12.46
CA ALA A 330 -1.71 11.81 13.78
C ALA A 330 -3.18 12.26 13.74
N GLY A 331 -3.54 13.10 12.77
CA GLY A 331 -4.92 13.51 12.53
C GLY A 331 -5.84 12.33 12.21
N GLU A 332 -5.43 11.45 11.28
CA GLU A 332 -6.22 10.28 10.88
C GLU A 332 -6.36 9.28 12.04
N SER A 333 -5.27 9.03 12.78
CA SER A 333 -5.27 8.13 13.94
C SER A 333 -6.20 8.63 15.06
N ARG A 334 -6.16 9.93 15.39
CA ARG A 334 -7.07 10.56 16.37
C ARG A 334 -8.53 10.57 15.89
N ALA A 335 -8.75 10.62 14.58
CA ALA A 335 -10.08 10.46 13.98
C ALA A 335 -10.59 9.01 13.97
N GLY A 336 -9.87 8.07 14.60
CA GLY A 336 -10.25 6.67 14.71
C GLY A 336 -9.92 5.82 13.48
N ARG A 337 -9.10 6.31 12.52
CA ARG A 337 -8.73 5.58 11.32
C ARG A 337 -7.35 4.93 11.48
N ALA A 338 -7.28 3.61 11.36
CA ALA A 338 -6.02 2.89 11.34
C ALA A 338 -5.14 3.33 10.17
N VAL A 339 -3.84 3.52 10.43
CA VAL A 339 -2.87 4.00 9.43
C VAL A 339 -1.86 2.91 9.09
N TRP A 340 -1.59 2.75 7.80
CA TRP A 340 -0.58 1.85 7.25
C TRP A 340 0.34 2.64 6.33
N ALA A 341 1.64 2.66 6.62
CA ALA A 341 2.60 3.49 5.88
C ALA A 341 3.83 2.67 5.49
N TYR A 342 4.20 2.68 4.21
CA TYR A 342 5.28 1.86 3.67
C TYR A 342 6.25 2.67 2.82
N PHE A 343 7.53 2.54 3.15
CA PHE A 343 8.62 3.14 2.40
C PHE A 343 9.15 2.18 1.35
N ASN A 344 9.32 2.68 0.12
CA ASN A 344 9.74 1.94 -1.06
C ASN A 344 10.96 2.61 -1.76
N ASN A 345 11.77 3.35 -1.02
CA ASN A 345 13.04 3.92 -1.43
C ASN A 345 14.17 3.08 -0.84
N ASP A 346 14.25 1.82 -1.28
CA ASP A 346 15.12 0.78 -0.72
C ASP A 346 16.64 0.95 -0.95
N PRO A 347 17.16 1.63 -2.01
CA PRO A 347 18.59 1.86 -2.17
C PRO A 347 19.20 2.50 -0.91
N GLU A 348 20.43 2.08 -0.57
CA GLU A 348 21.18 2.59 0.59
C GLU A 348 20.42 2.46 1.94
N ALA A 349 19.47 1.54 2.03
CA ALA A 349 18.59 1.36 3.18
C ALA A 349 17.81 2.64 3.58
N HIS A 350 17.61 3.58 2.68
CA HIS A 350 16.87 4.82 2.95
C HIS A 350 15.47 4.54 3.49
N ALA A 351 14.77 3.52 2.95
CA ALA A 351 13.45 3.10 3.43
C ALA A 351 13.44 2.75 4.92
N ILE A 352 14.49 2.08 5.41
CA ILE A 352 14.63 1.72 6.84
C ILE A 352 14.76 2.97 7.70
N HIS A 353 15.70 3.86 7.33
CA HIS A 353 15.96 5.08 8.08
C HIS A 353 14.73 6.01 8.13
N ASP A 354 14.06 6.20 6.98
CA ASP A 354 12.90 7.07 6.90
C ASP A 354 11.70 6.48 7.66
N ALA A 355 11.50 5.15 7.60
CA ALA A 355 10.48 4.47 8.38
C ALA A 355 10.73 4.58 9.89
N GLN A 356 11.98 4.42 10.35
CA GLN A 356 12.35 4.59 11.76
C GLN A 356 12.15 6.03 12.22
N THR A 357 12.57 7.02 11.41
CA THR A 357 12.39 8.45 11.70
C THR A 357 10.90 8.79 11.82
N LEU A 358 10.08 8.40 10.84
CA LEU A 358 8.64 8.65 10.87
C LEU A 358 7.97 7.98 12.09
N ARG A 359 8.38 6.76 12.45
CA ARG A 359 7.88 6.08 13.67
C ARG A 359 8.21 6.85 14.93
N ALA A 360 9.43 7.38 15.06
CA ALA A 360 9.84 8.18 16.19
C ALA A 360 9.00 9.46 16.31
N MET A 361 8.81 10.18 15.19
CA MET A 361 7.99 11.40 15.16
C MET A 361 6.52 11.14 15.52
N VAL A 362 5.93 10.06 14.99
CA VAL A 362 4.54 9.65 15.29
C VAL A 362 4.38 9.28 16.77
N ARG A 363 5.36 8.62 17.39
CA ARG A 363 5.37 8.35 18.84
C ARG A 363 5.42 9.63 19.66
N GLN A 364 6.28 10.59 19.28
CA GLN A 364 6.37 11.89 19.94
C GLN A 364 5.06 12.68 19.83
N ALA A 365 4.32 12.51 18.73
CA ALA A 365 2.99 13.10 18.54
C ALA A 365 1.89 12.41 19.40
N GLY A 366 2.22 11.40 20.19
CA GLY A 366 1.31 10.72 21.12
C GLY A 366 0.23 9.87 20.44
N VAL A 367 0.46 9.39 19.22
CA VAL A 367 -0.49 8.56 18.48
C VAL A 367 0.11 7.20 18.10
N GLY A 368 -0.77 6.22 17.91
CA GLY A 368 -0.40 4.86 17.54
C GLY A 368 -0.02 4.03 18.77
N ARG A 369 -0.90 3.10 19.18
CA ARG A 369 -0.44 1.96 19.99
C ARG A 369 0.43 1.10 19.10
N MET A 370 1.71 1.20 19.26
CA MET A 370 2.63 0.20 18.74
C MET A 370 2.59 -0.96 19.70
N THR A 371 2.22 -2.14 19.21
CA THR A 371 2.43 -3.38 19.96
C THR A 371 3.87 -3.37 20.44
N ALA A 372 4.06 -3.45 21.76
CA ALA A 372 5.34 -3.35 22.41
C ALA A 372 6.34 -4.32 21.75
N ALA A 373 7.22 -3.80 20.91
CA ALA A 373 8.54 -4.37 20.78
C ALA A 373 9.19 -4.13 22.15
N ARG A 374 9.66 -5.19 22.81
CA ARG A 374 10.35 -5.14 24.08
C ARG A 374 11.25 -3.90 24.09
N GLU A 375 11.02 -3.02 25.04
CA GLU A 375 12.03 -2.09 25.50
C GLU A 375 13.23 -2.96 25.89
N LEU A 376 14.25 -2.95 25.05
CA LEU A 376 15.56 -3.37 25.49
C LEU A 376 15.98 -2.30 26.48
N GLU A 377 15.79 -2.62 27.76
CA GLU A 377 16.44 -1.94 28.85
C GLU A 377 17.92 -1.88 28.53
N THR A 378 18.37 -0.71 28.17
CA THR A 378 19.76 -0.31 28.32
C THR A 378 19.98 -0.13 29.82
N SER A 379 20.27 -1.22 30.50
CA SER A 379 20.84 -1.18 31.83
C SER A 379 22.35 -1.30 31.68
N ALA A 380 22.99 -0.18 32.05
CA ALA A 380 24.37 0.02 32.53
C ALA A 380 25.46 -0.99 32.11
#